data_e047a2e701c5ae18eaed92fbdf97b44f
#
_entry.id   e047a2e701c5ae18eaed92fbdf97b44f
#
_cell.length_a   1.000
_cell.length_b   1.000
_cell.length_c   1.000
_cell.angle_alpha   90.00
_cell.angle_beta   90.00
_cell.angle_gamma   90.00
#
_symmetry.space_group_name_H-M   'P 1'
#
loop_
_entity.id
_entity.type
_entity.pdbx_description
1 polymer ?
#
loop_
_entity_poly.entity_id
_entity_poly.type
_entity_poly.pdbx_seq_one_letter_code
_entity_poly.pdbx_strand_id
1 'polypeptide(L)'
;MANLNIVTLLGRLAKDPELRRTQNDIPVTTFSVAVNRRGKDQGVDFIDVVCWRNQAEFVCRYFSKGMAIFIEGSIQARTWKDKDGNNRKAVEVVAYNVQFAEPKRDGGPAV
;
A
#
# COMPACT_ATOMS: atom_id res chain seq x y z
N MET A 1 -9.35 -9.01 25.80
CA MET A 1 -8.23 -9.13 24.87
C MET A 1 -8.10 -7.86 24.04
N ALA A 2 -6.91 -7.37 23.92
CA ALA A 2 -6.70 -6.14 23.16
C ALA A 2 -6.58 -6.45 21.66
N ASN A 3 -7.25 -5.67 20.84
CA ASN A 3 -7.22 -5.93 19.40
C ASN A 3 -7.28 -4.64 18.60
N LEU A 4 -6.43 -3.70 18.92
CA LEU A 4 -6.33 -2.46 18.16
C LEU A 4 -5.11 -2.52 17.25
N ASN A 5 -5.34 -2.37 15.96
CA ASN A 5 -4.29 -2.44 14.96
C ASN A 5 -4.66 -1.51 13.82
N ILE A 6 -4.17 -0.28 13.89
CA ILE A 6 -4.52 0.77 12.95
C ILE A 6 -3.24 1.40 12.42
N VAL A 7 -3.18 1.54 11.10
CA VAL A 7 -2.07 2.21 10.44
C VAL A 7 -2.64 3.25 9.49
N THR A 8 -2.08 4.43 9.53
CA THR A 8 -2.42 5.49 8.60
C THR A 8 -1.13 5.93 7.93
N LEU A 9 -1.12 5.92 6.61
CA LEU A 9 0.05 6.30 5.83
C LEU A 9 -0.29 7.39 4.84
N LEU A 10 0.63 8.30 4.66
CA LEU A 10 0.59 9.28 3.59
C LEU A 10 1.95 9.25 2.91
N GLY A 11 1.98 8.90 1.66
CA GLY A 11 3.23 8.79 0.93
C GLY A 11 2.98 8.76 -0.56
N ARG A 12 3.93 8.25 -1.33
CA ARG A 12 3.83 8.18 -2.78
C ARG A 12 4.11 6.76 -3.25
N LEU A 13 3.40 6.35 -4.28
CA LEU A 13 3.64 5.02 -4.83
C LEU A 13 5.04 4.96 -5.43
N ALA A 14 5.76 3.91 -5.10
CA ALA A 14 7.10 3.72 -5.61
C ALA A 14 7.11 3.07 -6.99
N LYS A 15 6.01 2.44 -7.37
CA LYS A 15 5.82 1.79 -8.67
C LYS A 15 4.36 1.84 -9.06
N ASP A 16 4.08 1.57 -10.32
CA ASP A 16 2.70 1.42 -10.77
C ASP A 16 2.11 0.16 -10.16
N PRO A 17 0.90 0.25 -9.61
CA PRO A 17 0.27 -0.95 -9.07
C PRO A 17 -0.22 -1.84 -10.21
N GLU A 18 -0.13 -3.15 -10.01
CA GLU A 18 -0.57 -4.13 -11.00
C GLU A 18 -1.68 -4.96 -10.42
N LEU A 19 -2.77 -5.07 -11.14
CA LEU A 19 -3.89 -5.86 -10.68
C LEU A 19 -3.64 -7.33 -10.98
N ARG A 20 -3.82 -8.16 -9.97
CA ARG A 20 -3.74 -9.61 -10.12
C ARG A 20 -5.05 -10.20 -9.62
N ARG A 21 -5.26 -11.45 -9.94
CA ARG A 21 -6.43 -12.16 -9.43
C ARG A 21 -5.98 -13.46 -8.80
N THR A 22 -6.63 -13.80 -7.69
CA THR A 22 -6.33 -15.06 -7.02
C THR A 22 -6.98 -16.21 -7.78
N GLN A 23 -6.75 -17.43 -7.30
CA GLN A 23 -7.39 -18.61 -7.90
C GLN A 23 -8.89 -18.50 -7.88
N ASN A 24 -9.45 -17.80 -6.92
CA ASN A 24 -10.89 -17.61 -6.82
C ASN A 24 -11.36 -16.35 -7.52
N ASP A 25 -10.50 -15.79 -8.39
CA ASP A 25 -10.83 -14.62 -9.20
C ASP A 25 -11.10 -13.37 -8.36
N ILE A 26 -10.38 -13.24 -7.25
CA ILE A 26 -10.52 -12.09 -6.38
C ILE A 26 -9.43 -11.08 -6.72
N PRO A 27 -9.79 -9.82 -7.00
CA PRO A 27 -8.77 -8.80 -7.32
C PRO A 27 -7.88 -8.51 -6.13
N VAL A 28 -6.59 -8.40 -6.37
CA VAL A 28 -5.61 -8.05 -5.35
C VAL A 28 -4.46 -7.31 -6.00
N THR A 29 -3.89 -6.36 -5.29
CA THR A 29 -2.67 -5.70 -5.74
C THR A 29 -1.78 -5.43 -4.53
N THR A 30 -0.48 -5.49 -4.76
CA THR A 30 0.51 -5.15 -3.76
C THR A 30 1.43 -4.11 -4.36
N PHE A 31 1.68 -3.06 -3.62
CA PHE A 31 2.57 -2.01 -4.08
C PHE A 31 3.31 -1.43 -2.88
N SER A 32 4.39 -0.72 -3.15
CA SER A 32 5.18 -0.08 -2.10
C SER A 32 4.88 1.40 -2.08
N VAL A 33 4.77 1.92 -0.88
CA VAL A 33 4.56 3.34 -0.65
C VAL A 33 5.82 3.91 -0.01
N ALA A 34 6.35 4.96 -0.59
CA ALA A 34 7.53 5.63 -0.05
C ALA A 34 7.09 6.69 0.93
N VAL A 35 7.54 6.56 2.16
CA VAL A 35 7.21 7.49 3.24
C VAL A 35 8.49 8.06 3.81
N ASN A 36 8.63 9.37 3.83
CA ASN A 36 9.81 10.00 4.38
C ASN A 36 9.80 9.89 5.89
N ARG A 37 10.96 9.58 6.44
CA ARG A 37 11.11 9.58 7.88
C ARG A 37 11.14 11.01 8.38
N ARG A 38 10.73 11.18 9.61
CA ARG A 38 10.79 12.49 10.23
C ARG A 38 12.22 12.88 10.51
N GLY A 39 12.50 14.17 10.47
CA GLY A 39 13.82 14.67 10.75
C GLY A 39 14.65 14.83 9.50
N LYS A 40 15.77 15.48 9.67
CA LYS A 40 16.66 15.70 8.54
C LYS A 40 17.42 14.44 8.22
N ASP A 41 17.56 14.15 6.96
CA ASP A 41 18.44 13.09 6.49
C ASP A 41 18.13 11.73 7.07
N GLN A 42 16.88 11.48 7.36
CA GLN A 42 16.50 10.22 7.95
C GLN A 42 16.13 9.17 6.92
N GLY A 43 16.03 9.56 5.67
CA GLY A 43 15.78 8.58 4.62
C GLY A 43 14.31 8.32 4.40
N VAL A 44 14.04 7.27 3.65
CA VAL A 44 12.71 6.92 3.18
C VAL A 44 12.44 5.47 3.53
N ASP A 45 11.25 5.19 4.04
CA ASP A 45 10.82 3.82 4.22
C ASP A 45 9.92 3.43 3.07
N PHE A 46 10.10 2.21 2.57
CA PHE A 46 9.25 1.64 1.55
C PHE A 46 8.38 0.60 2.22
N ILE A 47 7.09 0.88 2.26
CA ILE A 47 6.15 0.06 3.03
C ILE A 47 5.24 -0.68 2.06
N ASP A 48 5.18 -2.00 2.18
CA ASP A 48 4.36 -2.82 1.33
C ASP A 48 2.91 -2.72 1.76
N VAL A 49 2.04 -2.48 0.80
CA VAL A 49 0.61 -2.32 1.04
C VAL A 49 -0.12 -3.30 0.14
N VAL A 50 -1.10 -3.99 0.70
CA VAL A 50 -1.93 -4.93 -0.03
C VAL A 50 -3.35 -4.39 -0.06
N CYS A 51 -3.95 -4.40 -1.24
CA CYS A 51 -5.34 -4.01 -1.41
C CYS A 51 -6.10 -5.17 -2.03
N TRP A 52 -7.32 -5.38 -1.58
CA TRP A 52 -8.19 -6.46 -2.04
C TRP A 52 -9.47 -5.91 -2.64
N ARG A 53 -10.02 -6.64 -3.60
CA ARG A 53 -11.37 -6.41 -4.13
C ARG A 53 -11.51 -4.98 -4.66
N ASN A 54 -12.48 -4.25 -4.18
CA ASN A 54 -12.74 -2.91 -4.70
C ASN A 54 -11.58 -1.96 -4.49
N GLN A 55 -10.87 -2.09 -3.38
CA GLN A 55 -9.71 -1.24 -3.14
C GLN A 55 -8.62 -1.52 -4.16
N ALA A 56 -8.42 -2.79 -4.49
CA ALA A 56 -7.42 -3.15 -5.50
C ALA A 56 -7.77 -2.55 -6.86
N GLU A 57 -9.01 -2.66 -7.24
CA GLU A 57 -9.45 -2.12 -8.53
C GLU A 57 -9.35 -0.59 -8.55
N PHE A 58 -9.72 0.04 -7.46
CA PHE A 58 -9.64 1.49 -7.36
C PHE A 58 -8.19 1.97 -7.51
N VAL A 59 -7.28 1.35 -6.79
CA VAL A 59 -5.88 1.77 -6.83
C VAL A 59 -5.29 1.53 -8.22
N CYS A 60 -5.56 0.39 -8.81
CA CYS A 60 -4.97 0.09 -10.11
C CYS A 60 -5.54 0.96 -11.22
N ARG A 61 -6.75 1.44 -11.04
CA ARG A 61 -7.37 2.30 -12.06
C ARG A 61 -6.91 3.75 -11.96
N TYR A 62 -6.74 4.27 -10.76
CA TYR A 62 -6.57 5.70 -10.57
C TYR A 62 -5.20 6.15 -10.08
N PHE A 63 -4.35 5.23 -9.68
CA PHE A 63 -3.04 5.59 -9.13
C PHE A 63 -1.92 5.07 -9.99
N SER A 64 -0.83 5.83 -10.02
CA SER A 64 0.38 5.41 -10.72
C SER A 64 1.59 5.86 -9.92
N LYS A 65 2.74 5.39 -10.36
CA LYS A 65 4.01 5.69 -9.71
C LYS A 65 4.15 7.18 -9.46
N GLY A 66 4.55 7.56 -8.28
CA GLY A 66 4.81 8.94 -7.91
C GLY A 66 3.62 9.69 -7.36
N MET A 67 2.41 9.17 -7.49
CA MET A 67 1.23 9.85 -6.97
C MET A 67 1.16 9.73 -5.47
N ALA A 68 0.68 10.80 -4.84
CA ALA A 68 0.45 10.77 -3.40
C ALA A 68 -0.80 9.96 -3.09
N ILE A 69 -0.73 9.20 -2.03
CA ILE A 69 -1.82 8.30 -1.65
C ILE A 69 -1.98 8.32 -0.13
N PHE A 70 -3.22 8.30 0.32
CA PHE A 70 -3.57 8.21 1.72
C PHE A 70 -4.17 6.83 1.97
N ILE A 71 -3.66 6.13 2.96
CA ILE A 71 -4.04 4.74 3.23
C ILE A 71 -4.36 4.58 4.70
N GLU A 72 -5.49 3.94 4.97
CA GLU A 72 -5.82 3.45 6.30
C GLU A 72 -5.94 1.94 6.24
N GLY A 73 -5.34 1.28 7.19
CA GLY A 73 -5.39 -0.16 7.22
C GLY A 73 -4.88 -0.72 8.53
N SER A 74 -4.40 -1.94 8.47
CA SER A 74 -3.82 -2.61 9.63
C SER A 74 -2.55 -3.32 9.20
N ILE A 75 -1.67 -3.55 10.16
CA ILE A 75 -0.46 -4.31 9.91
C ILE A 75 -0.80 -5.79 10.00
N GLN A 76 -0.35 -6.56 9.01
CA GLN A 76 -0.46 -7.99 9.06
C GLN A 76 0.90 -8.61 8.81
N ALA A 77 1.21 -9.64 9.57
CA ALA A 77 2.42 -10.40 9.40
C ALA A 77 2.05 -11.76 8.80
N ARG A 78 2.83 -12.20 7.85
CA ARG A 78 2.67 -13.56 7.36
C ARG A 78 3.99 -14.27 7.46
N THR A 79 3.93 -15.55 7.69
CA THR A 79 5.13 -16.37 7.84
C THR A 79 5.04 -17.54 6.87
N TRP A 80 6.19 -17.97 6.43
CA TRP A 80 6.27 -19.14 5.55
C TRP A 80 7.67 -19.73 5.66
N LYS A 81 7.85 -20.92 5.11
CA LYS A 81 9.17 -21.52 5.00
C LYS A 81 9.66 -21.40 3.59
N ASP A 82 10.92 -21.04 3.42
CA ASP A 82 11.50 -20.95 2.10
C ASP A 82 11.98 -22.33 1.64
N LYS A 83 12.64 -22.36 0.50
CA LYS A 83 13.12 -23.62 -0.09
C LYS A 83 14.09 -24.35 0.81
N ASP A 84 14.84 -23.61 1.59
CA ASP A 84 15.86 -24.19 2.46
C ASP A 84 15.33 -24.56 3.82
N GLY A 85 14.03 -24.43 4.02
CA GLY A 85 13.42 -24.77 5.30
C GLY A 85 13.52 -23.68 6.34
N ASN A 86 14.03 -22.50 5.98
CA ASN A 86 14.13 -21.39 6.92
C ASN A 86 12.79 -20.70 7.08
N ASN A 87 12.50 -20.29 8.31
CA ASN A 87 11.29 -19.54 8.58
C ASN A 87 11.46 -18.11 8.08
N ARG A 88 10.49 -17.63 7.35
CA ARG A 88 10.47 -16.26 6.83
C ARG A 88 9.24 -15.53 7.33
N LYS A 89 9.37 -14.23 7.43
CA LYS A 89 8.29 -13.39 7.91
C LYS A 89 8.28 -12.09 7.09
N ALA A 90 7.11 -11.66 6.72
CA ALA A 90 6.93 -10.37 6.06
C ALA A 90 5.83 -9.62 6.77
N VAL A 91 6.00 -8.31 6.86
CA VAL A 91 5.03 -7.43 7.48
C VAL A 91 4.54 -6.48 6.39
N GLU A 92 3.23 -6.37 6.28
CA GLU A 92 2.64 -5.50 5.27
C GLU A 92 1.40 -4.83 5.83
N VAL A 93 0.98 -3.76 5.18
CA VAL A 93 -0.24 -3.05 5.56
C VAL A 93 -1.34 -3.52 4.64
N VAL A 94 -2.43 -4.01 5.21
CA VAL A 94 -3.62 -4.36 4.42
C VAL A 94 -4.55 -3.16 4.48
N ALA A 95 -4.81 -2.55 3.33
CA ALA A 95 -5.57 -1.32 3.26
C ALA A 95 -7.06 -1.61 3.20
N TYR A 96 -7.82 -0.87 3.97
CA TYR A 96 -9.28 -0.93 3.86
C TYR A 96 -9.87 0.41 3.43
N ASN A 97 -9.06 1.45 3.34
CA ASN A 97 -9.49 2.73 2.81
C ASN A 97 -8.32 3.40 2.11
N VAL A 98 -8.54 3.81 0.88
CA VAL A 98 -7.53 4.48 0.06
C VAL A 98 -8.15 5.72 -0.52
N GLN A 99 -7.43 6.83 -0.45
CA GLN A 99 -7.93 8.11 -0.98
C GLN A 99 -6.82 8.87 -1.66
N PHE A 100 -7.23 9.77 -2.54
CA PHE A 100 -6.29 10.69 -3.15
C PHE A 100 -5.79 11.67 -2.09
N ALA A 101 -4.50 11.95 -2.15
CA ALA A 101 -3.87 12.83 -1.18
C ALA A 101 -3.43 14.15 -1.77
N GLU A 102 -3.69 14.35 -3.06
CA GLU A 102 -3.40 15.62 -3.69
C GLU A 102 -4.49 15.90 -4.72
N PRO A 103 -4.68 17.15 -5.10
CA PRO A 103 -5.73 17.48 -6.03
C PRO A 103 -5.51 16.82 -7.38
N LYS A 104 -6.59 16.55 -8.10
CA LYS A 104 -6.47 16.07 -9.45
C LYS A 104 -5.77 17.09 -10.30
N ARG A 105 -4.90 16.61 -11.18
CA ARG A 105 -4.12 17.52 -11.99
C ARG A 105 -4.73 17.77 -13.33
N ASP A 106 -5.52 16.86 -13.78
CA ASP A 106 -6.07 17.00 -15.06
C ASP A 106 -7.14 18.01 -15.06
N GLY A 107 -7.59 18.55 -15.21
CA GLY A 107 -8.70 19.33 -15.22
C GLY A 107 -8.55 20.64 -14.67
N GLY A 108 -7.53 20.94 -14.20
CA GLY A 108 -7.54 22.23 -13.77
C GLY A 108 -6.53 22.54 -12.72
N PRO A 109 -6.47 23.76 -12.43
CA PRO A 109 -5.50 24.20 -11.46
C PRO A 109 -5.88 23.68 -10.12
N ALA A 110 -4.93 23.33 -9.39
CA ALA A 110 -5.17 22.93 -8.05
C ALA A 110 -5.61 24.11 -7.24
N VAL A 111 -5.60 25.19 -7.68
CA VAL A 111 -5.91 26.39 -7.05
C VAL A 111 -5.33 26.71 -5.96
#